data_024c16161894805e7db8bd3609b7c9ec
#
_entry.id   024c16161894805e7db8bd3609b7c9ec
#
_cell.length_a   1.000
_cell.length_b   1.000
_cell.length_c   1.000
_cell.angle_alpha   90.00
_cell.angle_beta   90.00
_cell.angle_gamma   90.00
#
_symmetry.space_group_name_H-M   'P 1'
#
loop_
_entity.id
_entity.type
_entity.pdbx_description
1 polymer ?
#
loop_
_entity_poly.entity_id
_entity_poly.type
_entity_poly.pdbx_seq_one_letter_code
_entity_poly.pdbx_strand_id
1 'polypeptide(L)'
;MAKNTQPIAKRCKALGISPAVMGYAKKNTTRNSNGNVRKKQSEYASQLKEKQKVKFIYGVLEKQFHNAYLKAESRPGKTGENLLQIMECRLDNVVFRLGFAQTRRDARQLVSHAHFTVNGKKVNIPSYQVKAGDVIEVRESSRSSAKFAKLTGCLLYTSPSPRDA
;
A
#
# COMPACT_ATOMS: atom_id res chain seq x y z
N MET A 1 5.52 0.77 -17.05
CA MET A 1 6.06 0.65 -15.68
C MET A 1 5.92 -0.80 -15.22
N ALA A 2 7.00 -1.43 -14.76
CA ALA A 2 6.95 -2.82 -14.27
C ALA A 2 6.12 -2.90 -12.97
N LYS A 3 5.17 -3.84 -12.92
CA LYS A 3 4.26 -4.04 -11.78
C LYS A 3 4.20 -5.52 -11.40
N ASN A 4 3.90 -5.78 -10.14
CA ASN A 4 3.71 -7.14 -9.64
C ASN A 4 2.35 -7.67 -10.12
N THR A 5 2.35 -8.69 -10.97
CA THR A 5 1.15 -9.34 -11.54
C THR A 5 0.78 -10.64 -10.84
N GLN A 6 1.53 -11.06 -9.81
CA GLN A 6 1.29 -12.33 -9.11
C GLN A 6 -0.12 -12.43 -8.52
N PRO A 7 -0.72 -13.64 -8.49
CA PRO A 7 -2.02 -13.88 -7.86
C PRO A 7 -1.99 -13.57 -6.36
N ILE A 8 -2.86 -12.65 -5.92
CA ILE A 8 -2.81 -12.11 -4.56
C ILE A 8 -3.12 -13.18 -3.51
N ALA A 9 -4.21 -13.94 -3.67
CA ALA A 9 -4.63 -14.94 -2.69
C ALA A 9 -3.55 -16.02 -2.48
N LYS A 10 -2.94 -16.52 -3.57
CA LYS A 10 -1.87 -17.52 -3.51
C LYS A 10 -0.63 -16.97 -2.78
N ARG A 11 -0.27 -15.73 -3.09
CA ARG A 11 0.91 -15.10 -2.48
C ARG A 11 0.67 -14.73 -1.01
N CYS A 12 -0.52 -14.21 -0.67
CA CYS A 12 -0.91 -13.96 0.72
C CYS A 12 -0.81 -15.23 1.57
N LYS A 13 -1.35 -16.36 1.06
CA LYS A 13 -1.26 -17.67 1.74
C LYS A 13 0.20 -18.10 1.96
N ALA A 14 1.06 -17.97 0.94
CA ALA A 14 2.48 -18.34 1.03
C ALA A 14 3.24 -17.49 2.05
N LEU A 15 2.90 -16.22 2.18
CA LEU A 15 3.54 -15.29 3.11
C LEU A 15 2.89 -15.25 4.49
N GLY A 16 1.71 -15.87 4.67
CA GLY A 16 0.95 -15.83 5.93
C GLY A 16 0.33 -14.45 6.20
N ILE A 17 -0.08 -13.72 5.15
CA ILE A 17 -0.71 -12.39 5.24
C ILE A 17 -2.20 -12.54 4.93
N SER A 18 -3.07 -11.84 5.68
CA SER A 18 -4.48 -11.76 5.33
C SER A 18 -4.68 -10.93 4.05
N PRO A 19 -5.51 -11.38 3.08
CA PRO A 19 -5.87 -10.58 1.92
C PRO A 19 -6.51 -9.22 2.26
N ALA A 20 -7.16 -9.11 3.43
CA ALA A 20 -7.75 -7.86 3.92
C ALA A 20 -6.72 -6.73 4.08
N VAL A 21 -5.48 -7.04 4.49
CA VAL A 21 -4.37 -6.07 4.58
C VAL A 21 -4.06 -5.43 3.23
N MET A 22 -4.36 -6.13 2.15
CA MET A 22 -4.17 -5.65 0.78
C MET A 22 -5.42 -4.94 0.22
N GLY A 23 -6.50 -4.82 1.01
CA GLY A 23 -7.78 -4.24 0.59
C GLY A 23 -8.67 -5.21 -0.22
N TYR A 24 -8.47 -6.53 -0.11
CA TYR A 24 -9.30 -7.51 -0.81
C TYR A 24 -10.19 -8.26 0.17
N ALA A 25 -11.51 -8.22 -0.06
CA ALA A 25 -12.52 -8.95 0.73
C ALA A 25 -12.57 -10.45 0.38
N LYS A 26 -11.43 -11.11 0.23
CA LYS A 26 -11.37 -12.55 -0.03
C LYS A 26 -11.20 -13.30 1.28
N LYS A 27 -12.06 -14.33 1.51
CA LYS A 27 -11.91 -15.23 2.64
C LYS A 27 -10.55 -15.95 2.57
N ASN A 28 -9.85 -16.02 3.70
CA ASN A 28 -8.71 -16.91 3.88
C ASN A 28 -9.21 -18.34 3.83
N THR A 29 -9.27 -18.95 2.67
CA THR A 29 -9.53 -20.38 2.56
C THR A 29 -8.29 -21.13 3.04
N THR A 30 -8.30 -21.52 4.29
CA THR A 30 -7.37 -22.50 4.86
C THR A 30 -7.70 -23.92 4.37
N ARG A 31 -7.74 -24.13 3.07
CA ARG A 31 -7.67 -25.49 2.55
C ARG A 31 -6.24 -25.97 2.72
N ASN A 32 -5.97 -26.60 3.84
CA ASN A 32 -4.79 -27.42 4.02
C ASN A 32 -4.94 -28.64 3.11
N SER A 33 -4.51 -28.51 1.87
CA SER A 33 -4.61 -29.56 0.88
C SER A 33 -3.59 -30.68 1.10
N ASN A 34 -2.66 -30.56 2.01
CA ASN A 34 -1.74 -31.65 2.34
C ASN A 34 -1.28 -31.45 3.78
N GLY A 35 -1.34 -32.52 4.58
CA GLY A 35 -0.81 -32.56 5.93
C GLY A 35 0.63 -32.02 5.92
N ASN A 36 0.79 -30.77 6.26
CA ASN A 36 2.09 -30.11 6.20
C ASN A 36 2.97 -30.68 7.29
N VAL A 37 3.86 -31.58 6.90
CA VAL A 37 5.10 -31.76 7.64
C VAL A 37 5.67 -30.36 7.88
N ARG A 38 5.68 -29.93 9.15
CA ARG A 38 6.27 -28.64 9.56
C ARG A 38 7.76 -28.69 9.22
N LYS A 39 8.12 -28.21 8.03
CA LYS A 39 9.53 -28.05 7.68
C LYS A 39 10.14 -27.02 8.61
N LYS A 40 11.19 -27.45 9.35
CA LYS A 40 12.00 -26.54 10.19
C LYS A 40 12.49 -25.40 9.28
N GLN A 41 12.05 -24.19 9.55
CA GLN A 41 12.52 -23.02 8.80
C GLN A 41 13.90 -22.60 9.32
N SER A 42 14.84 -22.38 8.41
CA SER A 42 16.10 -21.75 8.76
C SER A 42 15.88 -20.27 9.11
N GLU A 43 16.76 -19.69 9.89
CA GLU A 43 16.71 -18.28 10.24
C GLU A 43 16.73 -17.37 8.99
N TYR A 44 17.60 -17.68 8.03
CA TYR A 44 17.63 -16.99 6.73
C TYR A 44 16.28 -17.03 6.01
N ALA A 45 15.62 -18.18 5.99
CA ALA A 45 14.31 -18.32 5.34
C ALA A 45 13.24 -17.46 6.04
N SER A 46 13.33 -17.33 7.37
CA SER A 46 12.45 -16.46 8.15
C SER A 46 12.65 -14.99 7.81
N GLN A 47 13.90 -14.51 7.83
CA GLN A 47 14.26 -13.13 7.48
C GLN A 47 13.86 -12.80 6.03
N LEU A 48 14.13 -13.71 5.08
CA LEU A 48 13.72 -13.55 3.70
C LEU A 48 12.19 -13.43 3.56
N LYS A 49 11.44 -14.22 4.33
CA LYS A 49 9.98 -14.18 4.32
C LYS A 49 9.45 -12.82 4.82
N GLU A 50 10.02 -12.27 5.89
CA GLU A 50 9.64 -10.95 6.40
C GLU A 50 9.93 -9.85 5.36
N LYS A 51 11.10 -9.85 4.75
CA LYS A 51 11.42 -8.93 3.63
C LYS A 51 10.38 -9.04 2.49
N GLN A 52 10.03 -10.26 2.11
CA GLN A 52 9.04 -10.49 1.05
C GLN A 52 7.63 -10.03 1.44
N LYS A 53 7.25 -10.15 2.72
CA LYS A 53 5.96 -9.61 3.22
C LYS A 53 5.87 -8.11 2.99
N VAL A 54 6.86 -7.35 3.49
CA VAL A 54 6.88 -5.89 3.34
C VAL A 54 6.83 -5.50 1.86
N LYS A 55 7.71 -6.07 1.04
CA LYS A 55 7.74 -5.81 -0.40
C LYS A 55 6.40 -6.08 -1.09
N PHE A 56 5.71 -7.15 -0.70
CA PHE A 56 4.44 -7.55 -1.29
C PHE A 56 3.30 -6.62 -0.86
N ILE A 57 3.23 -6.23 0.42
CA ILE A 57 2.21 -5.33 0.96
C ILE A 57 2.22 -4.00 0.21
N TYR A 58 3.40 -3.41 0.01
CA TYR A 58 3.53 -2.13 -0.71
C TYR A 58 3.57 -2.29 -2.24
N GLY A 59 3.61 -3.51 -2.76
CA GLY A 59 3.64 -3.80 -4.20
C GLY A 59 4.89 -3.27 -4.90
N VAL A 60 6.01 -3.18 -4.20
CA VAL A 60 7.29 -2.65 -4.70
C VAL A 60 8.15 -3.77 -5.27
N LEU A 61 8.89 -3.50 -6.36
CA LEU A 61 9.85 -4.43 -6.94
C LEU A 61 11.19 -4.39 -6.20
N GLU A 62 12.00 -5.46 -6.34
CA GLU A 62 13.25 -5.65 -5.60
C GLU A 62 14.20 -4.47 -5.72
N LYS A 63 14.49 -4.00 -6.93
CA LYS A 63 15.39 -2.87 -7.16
C LYS A 63 14.93 -1.60 -6.44
N GLN A 64 13.62 -1.30 -6.51
CA GLN A 64 13.06 -0.12 -5.84
C GLN A 64 13.10 -0.25 -4.32
N PHE A 65 12.85 -1.47 -3.82
CA PHE A 65 12.91 -1.75 -2.40
C PHE A 65 14.36 -1.63 -1.87
N HIS A 66 15.33 -2.15 -2.61
CA HIS A 66 16.74 -2.01 -2.27
C HIS A 66 17.20 -0.54 -2.26
N ASN A 67 16.78 0.25 -3.26
CA ASN A 67 17.08 1.69 -3.28
C ASN A 67 16.44 2.44 -2.08
N ALA A 68 15.26 2.01 -1.63
CA ALA A 68 14.64 2.58 -0.44
C ALA A 68 15.39 2.17 0.84
N TYR A 69 15.90 0.94 0.89
CA TYR A 69 16.74 0.47 1.99
C TYR A 69 18.02 1.30 2.11
N LEU A 70 18.75 1.53 1.02
CA LEU A 70 19.96 2.37 1.03
C LEU A 70 19.67 3.80 1.53
N LYS A 71 18.51 4.36 1.14
CA LYS A 71 18.06 5.67 1.65
C LYS A 71 17.69 5.63 3.14
N ALA A 72 17.19 4.51 3.62
CA ALA A 72 16.84 4.34 5.03
C ALA A 72 18.09 4.18 5.89
N GLU A 73 19.09 3.49 5.37
CA GLU A 73 20.40 3.28 6.03
C GLU A 73 21.18 4.58 6.21
N SER A 74 21.09 5.50 5.23
CA SER A 74 21.75 6.82 5.31
C SER A 74 21.07 7.78 6.31
N ARG A 75 19.90 7.45 6.86
CA ARG A 75 19.20 8.26 7.86
C ARG A 75 19.60 7.88 9.27
N PRO A 76 19.69 8.83 10.21
CA PRO A 76 19.91 8.52 11.62
C PRO A 76 18.74 7.71 12.19
N GLY A 77 19.04 6.83 13.16
CA GLY A 77 18.03 5.99 13.83
C GLY A 77 18.02 4.55 13.33
N LYS A 78 16.92 3.83 13.64
CA LYS A 78 16.78 2.42 13.24
C LYS A 78 16.41 2.29 11.77
N THR A 79 17.26 1.63 10.99
CA THR A 79 17.09 1.43 9.54
C THR A 79 15.73 0.83 9.18
N GLY A 80 15.21 -0.12 9.97
CA GLY A 80 13.92 -0.75 9.73
C GLY A 80 12.73 0.22 9.86
N GLU A 81 12.74 1.07 10.88
CA GLU A 81 11.72 2.11 11.09
C GLU A 81 11.78 3.16 9.97
N ASN A 82 12.99 3.63 9.63
CA ASN A 82 13.22 4.56 8.52
C ASN A 82 12.70 4.00 7.19
N LEU A 83 12.94 2.70 6.93
CA LEU A 83 12.47 2.02 5.73
C LEU A 83 10.94 1.99 5.67
N LEU A 84 10.28 1.62 6.77
CA LEU A 84 8.82 1.60 6.83
C LEU A 84 8.25 3.01 6.65
N GLN A 85 8.85 4.03 7.25
CA GLN A 85 8.46 5.43 7.07
C GLN A 85 8.57 5.86 5.60
N ILE A 86 9.68 5.52 4.92
CA ILE A 86 9.84 5.80 3.49
C ILE A 86 8.74 5.10 2.66
N MET A 87 8.34 3.88 3.02
CA MET A 87 7.28 3.15 2.33
C MET A 87 5.90 3.73 2.60
N GLU A 88 5.62 4.16 3.82
CA GLU A 88 4.34 4.76 4.18
C GLU A 88 4.16 6.16 3.58
N CYS A 89 5.23 6.96 3.47
CA CYS A 89 5.19 8.31 2.87
C CYS A 89 5.10 8.32 1.34
N ARG A 90 5.01 7.18 0.67
CA ARG A 90 4.81 7.13 -0.79
C ARG A 90 3.40 7.59 -1.15
N LEU A 91 3.28 8.41 -2.19
CA LEU A 91 1.99 8.96 -2.62
C LEU A 91 0.95 7.87 -2.94
N ASP A 92 1.36 6.76 -3.57
CA ASP A 92 0.45 5.64 -3.85
C ASP A 92 -0.11 5.00 -2.57
N ASN A 93 0.71 4.91 -1.52
CA ASN A 93 0.27 4.38 -0.24
C ASN A 93 -0.57 5.41 0.55
N VAL A 94 -0.18 6.68 0.55
CA VAL A 94 -0.96 7.75 1.23
C VAL A 94 -2.36 7.85 0.64
N VAL A 95 -2.50 7.84 -0.71
CA VAL A 95 -3.80 7.83 -1.39
C VAL A 95 -4.66 6.62 -0.99
N PHE A 96 -4.05 5.45 -0.82
CA PHE A 96 -4.74 4.28 -0.29
C PHE A 96 -5.16 4.46 1.17
N ARG A 97 -4.29 4.99 2.03
CA ARG A 97 -4.57 5.23 3.46
C ARG A 97 -5.67 6.27 3.67
N LEU A 98 -5.73 7.28 2.82
CA LEU A 98 -6.80 8.30 2.81
C LEU A 98 -8.15 7.77 2.29
N GLY A 99 -8.22 6.51 1.83
CA GLY A 99 -9.47 5.91 1.37
C GLY A 99 -9.88 6.23 -0.06
N PHE A 100 -9.07 6.97 -0.83
CA PHE A 100 -9.37 7.27 -2.25
C PHE A 100 -9.34 6.04 -3.16
N ALA A 101 -8.80 4.93 -2.69
CA ALA A 101 -8.72 3.69 -3.42
C ALA A 101 -8.93 2.48 -2.50
N GLN A 102 -9.60 1.44 -3.00
CA GLN A 102 -9.83 0.21 -2.24
C GLN A 102 -8.56 -0.63 -2.06
N THR A 103 -7.61 -0.52 -2.97
CA THR A 103 -6.36 -1.27 -2.93
C THR A 103 -5.17 -0.38 -3.30
N ARG A 104 -3.97 -0.74 -2.82
CA ARG A 104 -2.73 -0.04 -3.20
C ARG A 104 -2.45 -0.10 -4.70
N ARG A 105 -2.88 -1.15 -5.40
CA ARG A 105 -2.76 -1.25 -6.87
C ARG A 105 -3.64 -0.23 -7.58
N ASP A 106 -4.85 -0.06 -7.09
CA ASP A 106 -5.79 0.93 -7.58
C ASP A 106 -5.31 2.35 -7.30
N ALA A 107 -4.84 2.63 -6.07
CA ALA A 107 -4.20 3.91 -5.72
C ALA A 107 -3.05 4.25 -6.66
N ARG A 108 -2.17 3.29 -6.92
CA ARG A 108 -1.05 3.46 -7.85
C ARG A 108 -1.50 3.78 -9.27
N GLN A 109 -2.57 3.17 -9.73
CA GLN A 109 -3.15 3.46 -11.04
C GLN A 109 -3.71 4.88 -11.08
N LEU A 110 -4.47 5.29 -10.08
CA LEU A 110 -5.02 6.65 -9.99
C LEU A 110 -3.92 7.71 -9.98
N VAL A 111 -2.85 7.51 -9.20
CA VAL A 111 -1.71 8.44 -9.19
C VAL A 111 -1.02 8.47 -10.57
N SER A 112 -0.78 7.31 -11.20
CA SER A 112 -0.15 7.24 -12.52
C SER A 112 -0.97 7.94 -13.61
N HIS A 113 -2.29 7.96 -13.47
CA HIS A 113 -3.22 8.68 -14.34
C HIS A 113 -3.34 10.17 -13.98
N ALA A 114 -2.55 10.64 -12.99
CA ALA A 114 -2.49 12.03 -12.57
C ALA A 114 -3.84 12.62 -12.12
N HIS A 115 -4.61 11.84 -11.35
CA HIS A 115 -5.86 12.30 -10.75
C HIS A 115 -5.65 13.16 -9.50
N PHE A 116 -4.42 13.26 -8.98
CA PHE A 116 -4.09 13.99 -7.76
C PHE A 116 -3.15 15.16 -7.99
N THR A 117 -3.31 16.18 -7.16
CA THR A 117 -2.39 17.28 -7.01
C THR A 117 -1.79 17.26 -5.60
N VAL A 118 -0.54 17.67 -5.47
CA VAL A 118 0.13 17.89 -4.20
C VAL A 118 0.56 19.35 -4.14
N ASN A 119 0.07 20.09 -3.15
CA ASN A 119 0.29 21.53 -3.02
C ASN A 119 -0.06 22.29 -4.33
N GLY A 120 -1.20 21.95 -4.94
CA GLY A 120 -1.67 22.53 -6.20
C GLY A 120 -0.94 22.05 -7.47
N LYS A 121 0.17 21.30 -7.34
CA LYS A 121 0.94 20.79 -8.48
C LYS A 121 0.51 19.37 -8.85
N LYS A 122 0.30 19.12 -10.15
CA LYS A 122 -0.03 17.82 -10.69
C LYS A 122 1.13 16.84 -10.48
N VAL A 123 0.86 15.70 -9.83
CA VAL A 123 1.84 14.63 -9.61
C VAL A 123 1.33 13.31 -10.18
N ASN A 124 2.14 12.67 -11.05
CA ASN A 124 1.86 11.37 -11.67
C ASN A 124 2.86 10.28 -11.27
N ILE A 125 3.69 10.54 -10.28
CA ILE A 125 4.75 9.64 -9.82
C ILE A 125 4.29 8.93 -8.54
N PRO A 126 3.96 7.62 -8.57
CA PRO A 126 3.51 6.88 -7.38
C PRO A 126 4.54 6.80 -6.25
N SER A 127 5.82 6.91 -6.57
CA SER A 127 6.92 6.89 -5.59
C SER A 127 7.26 8.27 -5.02
N TYR A 128 6.49 9.30 -5.34
CA TYR A 128 6.66 10.63 -4.75
C TYR A 128 6.57 10.55 -3.23
N GLN A 129 7.51 11.18 -2.53
CA GLN A 129 7.56 11.18 -1.07
C GLN A 129 6.78 12.37 -0.54
N VAL A 130 5.67 12.10 0.11
CA VAL A 130 4.82 13.08 0.78
C VAL A 130 5.42 13.44 2.13
N LYS A 131 5.41 14.71 2.47
CA LYS A 131 5.85 15.23 3.77
C LYS A 131 4.66 15.62 4.64
N ALA A 132 4.89 15.71 5.94
CA ALA A 132 3.90 16.27 6.84
C ALA A 132 3.62 17.74 6.47
N GLY A 133 2.34 18.11 6.38
CA GLY A 133 1.90 19.43 5.93
C GLY A 133 1.59 19.54 4.42
N ASP A 134 1.92 18.52 3.61
CA ASP A 134 1.54 18.53 2.20
C ASP A 134 0.02 18.35 2.04
N VAL A 135 -0.60 19.18 1.21
CA VAL A 135 -2.02 19.13 0.87
C VAL A 135 -2.20 18.27 -0.37
N ILE A 136 -2.97 17.18 -0.23
CA ILE A 136 -3.28 16.27 -1.34
C ILE A 136 -4.74 16.46 -1.74
N GLU A 137 -4.97 16.81 -3.00
CA GLU A 137 -6.30 17.06 -3.53
C GLU A 137 -6.58 16.22 -4.78
N VAL A 138 -7.86 15.94 -5.02
CA VAL A 138 -8.30 15.39 -6.30
C VAL A 138 -8.37 16.52 -7.32
N ARG A 139 -7.73 16.33 -8.46
CA ARG A 139 -7.72 17.28 -9.56
C ARG A 139 -9.15 17.62 -10.00
N GLU A 140 -9.46 18.89 -10.27
CA GLU A 140 -10.80 19.37 -10.64
C GLU A 140 -11.41 18.59 -11.80
N SER A 141 -10.67 18.37 -12.88
CA SER A 141 -11.13 17.59 -14.04
C SER A 141 -11.46 16.12 -13.72
N SER A 142 -11.06 15.62 -12.55
CA SER A 142 -11.28 14.23 -12.10
C SER A 142 -12.40 14.12 -11.07
N ARG A 143 -12.80 15.22 -10.44
CA ARG A 143 -13.84 15.25 -9.38
C ARG A 143 -15.19 14.76 -9.90
N SER A 144 -15.55 15.07 -11.14
CA SER A 144 -16.79 14.65 -11.80
C SER A 144 -16.82 13.17 -12.19
N SER A 145 -15.71 12.46 -12.09
CA SER A 145 -15.64 11.03 -12.39
C SER A 145 -16.50 10.22 -11.42
N ALA A 146 -17.29 9.25 -11.93
CA ALA A 146 -18.15 8.37 -11.15
C ALA A 146 -17.43 7.65 -9.99
N LYS A 147 -16.11 7.46 -10.10
CA LYS A 147 -15.28 6.85 -9.07
C LYS A 147 -15.10 7.78 -7.86
N PHE A 148 -14.82 9.05 -8.08
CA PHE A 148 -14.62 10.03 -7.00
C PHE A 148 -15.95 10.53 -6.42
N ALA A 149 -17.00 10.62 -7.23
CA ALA A 149 -18.36 10.95 -6.76
C ALA A 149 -18.87 9.95 -5.71
N LYS A 150 -18.62 8.65 -5.93
CA LYS A 150 -18.95 7.60 -4.94
C LYS A 150 -18.16 7.71 -3.64
N LEU A 151 -16.90 8.15 -3.71
CA LEU A 151 -16.06 8.32 -2.53
C LEU A 151 -16.49 9.51 -1.68
N THR A 152 -16.92 10.60 -2.30
CA THR A 152 -17.43 11.78 -1.58
C THR A 152 -18.64 11.42 -0.73
N GLY A 153 -19.57 10.61 -1.27
CA GLY A 153 -20.71 10.09 -0.52
C GLY A 153 -20.32 9.17 0.65
N CYS A 154 -19.26 8.39 0.50
CA CYS A 154 -18.78 7.46 1.53
C CYS A 154 -18.04 8.19 2.68
N LEU A 155 -17.30 9.25 2.37
CA LEU A 155 -16.56 10.03 3.36
C LEU A 155 -17.48 10.87 4.25
N LEU A 156 -18.65 11.27 3.76
CA LEU A 156 -19.66 11.98 4.55
C LEU A 156 -20.34 11.07 5.60
N TYR A 157 -20.25 9.75 5.43
CA TYR A 157 -20.82 8.78 6.39
C TYR A 157 -19.89 8.44 7.58
N THR A 158 -18.65 8.93 7.58
CA THR A 158 -17.67 8.70 8.65
C THR A 158 -17.61 9.85 9.65
N SER A 159 -18.54 10.80 9.63
CA SER A 159 -18.70 11.73 10.75
C SER A 159 -19.15 10.94 11.98
N PRO A 160 -18.51 11.09 13.16
CA PRO A 160 -18.92 10.40 14.37
C PRO A 160 -20.39 10.71 14.65
N SER A 161 -21.16 9.65 14.91
CA SER A 161 -22.56 9.79 15.32
C SER A 161 -22.62 10.65 16.58
N PRO A 162 -23.61 11.56 16.73
CA PRO A 162 -23.83 12.31 17.97
C PRO A 162 -24.05 11.43 19.21
N ARG A 163 -24.12 10.11 19.06
CA ARG A 163 -24.22 9.13 20.14
C ARG A 163 -22.88 8.64 20.66
N ASP A 164 -21.76 9.01 20.01
CA ASP A 164 -20.39 8.64 20.42
C ASP A 164 -19.69 9.80 21.17
N ALA A 165 -20.44 10.81 21.58
CA ALA A 165 -19.99 11.94 22.40
C ALA A 165 -20.45 11.79 23.85
#